data_5b0317f0d14a5fb22b585abc60af4bfc
#
_entry.id   5b0317f0d14a5fb22b585abc60af4bfc
#
_cell.length_a   1.000
_cell.length_b   1.000
_cell.length_c   1.000
_cell.angle_alpha   90.00
_cell.angle_beta   90.00
_cell.angle_gamma   90.00
#
_symmetry.space_group_name_H-M   'P 1'
#
loop_
_entity.id
_entity.type
_entity.pdbx_description
1 polymer ?
#
loop_
_entity_poly.entity_id
_entity_poly.type
_entity_poly.pdbx_seq_one_letter_code
_entity_poly.pdbx_strand_id
1 'polypeptide(L)'
;KKMSVKVKDALAAFSEIGSSRNLPEKVVQEALAEAMEKAYQKQTGIKEMKVKTSFEKGYLHIYHVRDVVEDVEDEELEISLEDARKVKPDAQIGDQIEEEVNFQNFERAAIVLAKNVMKQKIREAEKAEVYENYIDKVGDLVNGYVESVEDKFALVLLGGTPDGKQQTGSTLAMMKQSAQIPTEHYYEGQRLLVVISEVNKESKGALVLVSRADPMFIRRLFEKEVPEIYNGIIEIKAIARDPGARAKIAVYSHNENIDPIGACIGPRGSRVQGIISELNGEKIDIFEWSDDVQKLVSNALSPAQGVVVIPNDAVKNGLIAVVPENQLSLAIGKKGQNARLAVKLTGHKIDIKSQKEMEEKGIDYKALSKAMHEEYEARKAEERAYKQQQRIDELKAGDADQMDIESVDFTYSADSEPEDHVAALDSLADKESEELLIPESFDEPKESTQADQSEAEPEKKLDEMEEAARIAKEKRKSLADRRAQYNPAPAAPAKPAEPAKPAEPAEPK
;
A
#
# COMPACT_ATOMS: atom_id res chain seq x y z
N LYS A 1 7.02 21.39 56.40
CA LYS A 1 6.65 22.10 55.16
C LYS A 1 6.14 21.10 54.17
N LYS A 2 4.82 20.94 54.06
CA LYS A 2 4.16 20.08 53.09
C LYS A 2 4.39 20.65 51.68
N MET A 3 5.18 19.97 50.85
CA MET A 3 5.25 20.23 49.44
C MET A 3 3.98 19.68 48.77
N SER A 4 2.94 20.48 48.68
CA SER A 4 1.86 20.17 47.77
C SER A 4 2.39 20.45 46.35
N VAL A 5 2.65 19.43 45.59
CA VAL A 5 2.84 19.58 44.14
C VAL A 5 1.47 20.01 43.63
N LYS A 6 1.36 21.27 43.22
CA LYS A 6 0.12 21.75 42.62
C LYS A 6 -0.14 20.97 41.36
N VAL A 7 -1.22 20.25 41.33
CA VAL A 7 -1.64 19.46 40.13
C VAL A 7 -1.71 20.34 38.89
N LYS A 8 -1.98 21.65 39.06
CA LYS A 8 -1.87 22.67 38.02
C LYS A 8 -0.51 22.68 37.31
N ASP A 9 0.59 22.52 38.09
CA ASP A 9 1.93 22.57 37.52
C ASP A 9 2.26 21.24 36.78
N ALA A 10 1.70 20.14 37.25
CA ALA A 10 1.80 18.83 36.56
C ALA A 10 0.96 18.81 35.28
N LEU A 11 -0.29 19.28 35.32
CA LEU A 11 -1.17 19.40 34.15
C LEU A 11 -0.60 20.35 33.11
N ALA A 12 -0.05 21.49 33.54
CA ALA A 12 0.62 22.42 32.63
C ALA A 12 1.83 21.77 31.95
N ALA A 13 2.66 21.04 32.70
CA ALA A 13 3.78 20.29 32.15
C ALA A 13 3.33 19.16 31.19
N PHE A 14 2.20 18.54 31.47
CA PHE A 14 1.64 17.49 30.60
C PHE A 14 0.94 18.04 29.35
N SER A 15 0.26 19.18 29.46
CA SER A 15 -0.27 19.92 28.30
C SER A 15 0.86 20.43 27.40
N GLU A 16 1.97 20.88 27.99
CA GLU A 16 3.19 21.25 27.26
C GLU A 16 3.83 20.05 26.55
N ILE A 17 3.87 18.87 27.17
CA ILE A 17 4.31 17.61 26.55
C ILE A 17 3.37 17.21 25.40
N GLY A 18 2.05 17.31 25.60
CA GLY A 18 1.06 17.04 24.55
C GLY A 18 1.23 17.98 23.35
N SER A 19 1.37 19.27 23.62
CA SER A 19 1.56 20.29 22.59
C SER A 19 2.90 20.14 21.85
N SER A 20 3.98 19.81 22.57
CA SER A 20 5.30 19.57 21.98
C SER A 20 5.36 18.31 21.11
N ARG A 21 4.43 17.37 21.31
CA ARG A 21 4.33 16.10 20.58
C ARG A 21 3.12 16.03 19.65
N ASN A 22 2.40 17.13 19.50
CA ASN A 22 1.24 17.25 18.63
C ASN A 22 0.09 16.28 18.95
N LEU A 23 -0.03 15.85 20.20
CA LEU A 23 -1.11 14.98 20.63
C LEU A 23 -2.35 15.76 21.06
N PRO A 24 -3.58 15.29 20.74
CA PRO A 24 -4.81 15.90 21.25
C PRO A 24 -4.83 15.92 22.78
N GLU A 25 -5.27 17.02 23.36
CA GLU A 25 -5.35 17.19 24.82
C GLU A 25 -6.14 16.06 25.51
N LYS A 26 -7.20 15.57 24.86
CA LYS A 26 -8.00 14.45 25.33
C LYS A 26 -7.17 13.15 25.55
N VAL A 27 -6.27 12.84 24.61
CA VAL A 27 -5.38 11.67 24.68
C VAL A 27 -4.41 11.79 25.86
N VAL A 28 -3.90 12.99 26.11
CA VAL A 28 -2.99 13.24 27.25
C VAL A 28 -3.75 13.12 28.58
N GLN A 29 -5.00 13.61 28.63
CA GLN A 29 -5.89 13.49 29.79
C GLN A 29 -6.21 12.01 30.09
N GLU A 30 -6.57 11.22 29.08
CA GLU A 30 -6.84 9.78 29.21
C GLU A 30 -5.58 9.01 29.68
N ALA A 31 -4.42 9.34 29.12
CA ALA A 31 -3.16 8.75 29.56
C ALA A 31 -2.81 9.05 31.02
N LEU A 32 -3.10 10.28 31.47
CA LEU A 32 -2.89 10.66 32.86
C LEU A 32 -3.91 9.98 33.78
N ALA A 33 -5.16 9.88 33.37
CA ALA A 33 -6.21 9.18 34.09
C ALA A 33 -5.81 7.72 34.40
N GLU A 34 -5.46 6.96 33.34
CA GLU A 34 -5.03 5.57 33.48
C GLU A 34 -3.74 5.42 34.31
N ALA A 35 -2.81 6.35 34.15
CA ALA A 35 -1.58 6.34 34.93
C ALA A 35 -1.84 6.52 36.43
N MET A 36 -2.77 7.39 36.80
CA MET A 36 -3.15 7.65 38.18
C MET A 36 -3.97 6.51 38.78
N GLU A 37 -4.85 5.91 37.99
CA GLU A 37 -5.59 4.71 38.35
C GLU A 37 -4.62 3.56 38.74
N LYS A 38 -3.68 3.22 37.85
CA LYS A 38 -2.68 2.17 38.12
C LYS A 38 -1.76 2.50 39.31
N ALA A 39 -1.46 3.78 39.48
CA ALA A 39 -0.67 4.22 40.65
C ALA A 39 -1.43 4.02 41.94
N TYR A 40 -2.71 4.29 41.98
CA TYR A 40 -3.57 4.11 43.14
C TYR A 40 -3.77 2.62 43.47
N GLN A 41 -4.07 1.80 42.45
CA GLN A 41 -4.14 0.34 42.59
C GLN A 41 -2.81 -0.26 43.13
N LYS A 42 -1.66 0.28 42.68
CA LYS A 42 -0.36 -0.13 43.19
C LYS A 42 -0.15 0.25 44.66
N GLN A 43 -0.62 1.40 45.08
CA GLN A 43 -0.47 1.91 46.42
C GLN A 43 -1.33 1.12 47.42
N THR A 44 -2.57 0.79 47.06
CA THR A 44 -3.49 -0.01 47.87
C THR A 44 -3.16 -1.50 47.86
N GLY A 45 -2.49 -1.95 46.79
CA GLY A 45 -2.18 -3.39 46.59
C GLY A 45 -3.33 -4.19 45.97
N ILE A 46 -4.49 -3.59 45.75
CA ILE A 46 -5.71 -4.21 45.22
C ILE A 46 -5.80 -3.96 43.72
N LYS A 47 -5.72 -5.02 42.92
CA LYS A 47 -5.73 -4.91 41.45
C LYS A 47 -7.12 -4.68 40.87
N GLU A 48 -8.16 -5.14 41.54
CA GLU A 48 -9.54 -5.09 41.07
C GLU A 48 -10.26 -3.80 41.48
N MET A 49 -9.57 -2.94 42.20
CA MET A 49 -10.12 -1.66 42.66
C MET A 49 -10.58 -0.80 41.49
N LYS A 50 -11.83 -0.38 41.55
CA LYS A 50 -12.42 0.53 40.56
C LYS A 50 -12.05 1.99 40.89
N VAL A 51 -11.38 2.62 39.97
CA VAL A 51 -10.95 4.03 40.10
C VAL A 51 -11.52 4.82 38.92
N LYS A 52 -12.12 5.95 39.22
CA LYS A 52 -12.59 6.91 38.22
C LYS A 52 -11.82 8.20 38.35
N THR A 53 -11.46 8.78 37.24
CA THR A 53 -10.77 10.06 37.18
C THR A 53 -11.64 11.08 36.45
N SER A 54 -11.71 12.29 36.96
CA SER A 54 -12.44 13.41 36.36
C SER A 54 -11.54 14.63 36.26
N PHE A 55 -11.70 15.38 35.17
CA PHE A 55 -11.02 16.66 34.96
C PHE A 55 -12.04 17.80 35.09
N GLU A 56 -12.00 18.50 36.21
CA GLU A 56 -12.89 19.64 36.47
C GLU A 56 -12.08 20.90 36.70
N LYS A 57 -12.43 21.96 35.98
CA LYS A 57 -11.81 23.31 36.11
C LYS A 57 -10.27 23.30 36.04
N GLY A 58 -9.67 22.33 35.29
CA GLY A 58 -8.23 22.17 35.18
C GLY A 58 -7.57 21.46 36.37
N TYR A 59 -8.34 20.75 37.18
CA TYR A 59 -7.86 19.87 38.24
C TYR A 59 -8.23 18.44 37.94
N LEU A 60 -7.31 17.53 38.27
CA LEU A 60 -7.55 16.09 38.23
C LEU A 60 -8.11 15.65 39.58
N HIS A 61 -9.29 15.06 39.55
CA HIS A 61 -9.92 14.40 40.69
C HIS A 61 -9.85 12.89 40.49
N ILE A 62 -9.52 12.17 41.55
CA ILE A 62 -9.45 10.71 41.54
C ILE A 62 -10.50 10.24 42.55
N TYR A 63 -11.38 9.39 42.07
CA TYR A 63 -12.45 8.81 42.90
C TYR A 63 -12.23 7.31 43.01
N HIS A 64 -12.28 6.82 44.23
CA HIS A 64 -12.44 5.42 44.55
C HIS A 64 -13.91 5.07 44.36
N VAL A 65 -14.24 4.07 43.56
CA VAL A 65 -15.61 3.69 43.25
C VAL A 65 -15.89 2.38 43.96
N ARG A 66 -16.91 2.38 44.85
CA ARG A 66 -17.37 1.18 45.56
C ARG A 66 -18.81 0.86 45.18
N ASP A 67 -19.11 -0.42 45.01
CA ASP A 67 -20.46 -0.90 44.73
C ASP A 67 -21.27 -1.00 46.03
N VAL A 68 -22.52 -0.54 46.01
CA VAL A 68 -23.42 -0.61 47.17
C VAL A 68 -24.03 -2.01 47.24
N VAL A 69 -23.74 -2.71 48.34
CA VAL A 69 -24.23 -4.07 48.59
C VAL A 69 -24.97 -4.14 49.91
N GLU A 70 -25.73 -5.23 50.13
CA GLU A 70 -26.42 -5.48 51.40
C GLU A 70 -25.45 -5.97 52.45
N ASP A 71 -24.65 -7.00 52.11
CA ASP A 71 -23.59 -7.55 52.92
C ASP A 71 -22.22 -7.29 52.28
N VAL A 72 -21.31 -6.64 52.97
CA VAL A 72 -19.97 -6.26 52.49
C VAL A 72 -19.04 -7.44 52.65
N GLU A 73 -18.53 -7.99 51.55
CA GLU A 73 -17.49 -9.02 51.55
C GLU A 73 -16.08 -8.41 51.51
N ASP A 74 -15.88 -7.31 50.79
CA ASP A 74 -14.62 -6.59 50.70
C ASP A 74 -14.84 -5.07 50.88
N GLU A 75 -14.39 -4.54 52.04
CA GLU A 75 -14.55 -3.13 52.42
C GLU A 75 -13.91 -2.14 51.39
N GLU A 76 -12.96 -2.59 50.59
CA GLU A 76 -12.28 -1.78 49.58
C GLU A 76 -13.03 -1.75 48.23
N LEU A 77 -13.84 -2.75 47.93
CA LEU A 77 -14.60 -2.85 46.69
C LEU A 77 -16.07 -2.51 46.87
N GLU A 78 -16.58 -2.70 48.07
CA GLU A 78 -18.00 -2.65 48.42
C GLU A 78 -18.27 -1.68 49.57
N ILE A 79 -19.46 -1.16 49.62
CA ILE A 79 -19.93 -0.32 50.73
C ILE A 79 -21.34 -0.72 51.13
N SER A 80 -21.61 -0.73 52.44
CA SER A 80 -22.95 -1.03 52.93
C SER A 80 -23.95 0.04 52.54
N LEU A 81 -25.24 -0.33 52.38
CA LEU A 81 -26.31 0.62 52.07
C LEU A 81 -26.42 1.72 53.13
N GLU A 82 -26.14 1.43 54.42
CA GLU A 82 -26.20 2.41 55.50
C GLU A 82 -25.10 3.46 55.35
N ASP A 83 -23.86 3.04 55.00
CA ASP A 83 -22.73 3.95 54.82
C ASP A 83 -22.82 4.70 53.47
N ALA A 84 -23.32 4.04 52.45
CA ALA A 84 -23.60 4.68 51.14
C ALA A 84 -24.59 5.84 51.26
N ARG A 85 -25.64 5.69 52.09
CA ARG A 85 -26.63 6.76 52.34
C ARG A 85 -26.09 7.94 53.13
N LYS A 86 -24.98 7.79 53.84
CA LYS A 86 -24.30 8.93 54.49
C LYS A 86 -23.62 9.85 53.47
N VAL A 87 -23.18 9.28 52.36
CA VAL A 87 -22.52 10.00 51.27
C VAL A 87 -23.56 10.51 50.24
N LYS A 88 -24.49 9.59 49.88
CA LYS A 88 -25.58 9.88 48.92
C LYS A 88 -26.90 9.41 49.50
N PRO A 89 -27.78 10.34 49.99
CA PRO A 89 -29.01 9.97 50.69
C PRO A 89 -29.96 9.04 49.93
N ASP A 90 -29.96 9.12 48.59
CA ASP A 90 -30.83 8.37 47.66
C ASP A 90 -30.17 7.06 47.17
N ALA A 91 -29.06 6.62 47.76
CA ALA A 91 -28.37 5.42 47.33
C ALA A 91 -29.23 4.15 47.48
N GLN A 92 -29.15 3.26 46.45
CA GLN A 92 -29.81 1.96 46.39
C GLN A 92 -28.77 0.84 46.24
N ILE A 93 -29.16 -0.37 46.56
CA ILE A 93 -28.31 -1.55 46.31
C ILE A 93 -28.06 -1.69 44.81
N GLY A 94 -26.78 -1.85 44.44
CA GLY A 94 -26.31 -1.87 43.05
C GLY A 94 -25.86 -0.50 42.49
N ASP A 95 -26.04 0.57 43.29
CA ASP A 95 -25.46 1.88 42.92
C ASP A 95 -23.94 1.89 43.14
N GLN A 96 -23.28 2.87 42.54
CA GLN A 96 -21.86 3.15 42.72
C GLN A 96 -21.67 4.45 43.52
N ILE A 97 -20.85 4.36 44.57
CA ILE A 97 -20.44 5.51 45.38
C ILE A 97 -19.02 5.90 45.02
N GLU A 98 -18.85 7.18 44.68
CA GLU A 98 -17.58 7.79 44.32
C GLU A 98 -17.04 8.57 45.54
N GLU A 99 -15.89 8.18 46.09
CA GLU A 99 -15.20 8.90 47.16
C GLU A 99 -13.91 9.52 46.63
N GLU A 100 -13.74 10.84 46.80
CA GLU A 100 -12.55 11.53 46.37
C GLU A 100 -11.31 11.13 47.17
N VAL A 101 -10.25 10.73 46.44
CA VAL A 101 -8.98 10.27 47.04
C VAL A 101 -7.96 11.41 47.00
N ASN A 102 -7.33 11.64 48.17
CA ASN A 102 -6.24 12.62 48.23
C ASN A 102 -4.90 11.98 47.84
N PHE A 103 -4.45 12.24 46.60
CA PHE A 103 -3.21 11.71 46.06
C PHE A 103 -1.93 12.39 46.58
N GLN A 104 -2.00 13.33 47.50
CA GLN A 104 -0.82 13.95 48.12
C GLN A 104 0.02 12.96 48.94
N ASN A 105 -0.55 11.83 49.25
CA ASN A 105 0.07 10.77 50.09
C ASN A 105 0.63 9.60 49.24
N PHE A 106 0.68 9.71 47.92
CA PHE A 106 1.16 8.62 47.10
C PHE A 106 2.63 8.31 47.36
N GLU A 107 2.94 7.03 47.52
CA GLU A 107 4.30 6.54 47.65
C GLU A 107 5.12 6.79 46.39
N ARG A 108 6.45 6.93 46.57
CA ARG A 108 7.38 7.11 45.46
C ARG A 108 7.25 6.05 44.36
N ALA A 109 7.00 4.80 44.75
CA ALA A 109 6.82 3.69 43.83
C ALA A 109 5.58 3.85 42.93
N ALA A 110 4.47 4.32 43.50
CA ALA A 110 3.25 4.61 42.74
C ALA A 110 3.44 5.77 41.73
N ILE A 111 4.15 6.83 42.13
CA ILE A 111 4.46 7.97 41.27
C ILE A 111 5.37 7.54 40.08
N VAL A 112 6.36 6.68 40.35
CA VAL A 112 7.23 6.15 39.28
C VAL A 112 6.43 5.28 38.30
N LEU A 113 5.52 4.46 38.80
CA LEU A 113 4.61 3.65 37.98
C LEU A 113 3.73 4.54 37.11
N ALA A 114 3.08 5.56 37.67
CA ALA A 114 2.26 6.53 36.93
C ALA A 114 3.06 7.16 35.78
N LYS A 115 4.29 7.65 36.06
CA LYS A 115 5.18 8.20 35.04
C LYS A 115 5.47 7.22 33.91
N ASN A 116 5.70 5.93 34.22
CA ASN A 116 6.02 4.91 33.21
C ASN A 116 4.79 4.57 32.37
N VAL A 117 3.62 4.38 32.99
CA VAL A 117 2.35 4.14 32.31
C VAL A 117 2.01 5.28 31.36
N MET A 118 2.11 6.53 31.85
CA MET A 118 1.85 7.69 31.02
C MET A 118 2.80 7.79 29.82
N LYS A 119 4.11 7.58 30.03
CA LYS A 119 5.06 7.52 28.93
C LYS A 119 4.73 6.44 27.91
N GLN A 120 4.25 5.31 28.37
CA GLN A 120 3.83 4.21 27.49
C GLN A 120 2.61 4.63 26.67
N LYS A 121 1.58 5.19 27.30
CA LYS A 121 0.34 5.63 26.62
C LYS A 121 0.60 6.73 25.61
N ILE A 122 1.43 7.71 25.94
CA ILE A 122 1.83 8.77 25.01
C ILE A 122 2.53 8.15 23.77
N ARG A 123 3.44 7.17 23.97
CA ARG A 123 4.09 6.48 22.85
C ARG A 123 3.11 5.65 22.01
N GLU A 124 2.12 5.03 22.66
CA GLU A 124 1.08 4.26 21.96
C GLU A 124 0.21 5.20 21.10
N ALA A 125 -0.13 6.38 21.63
CA ALA A 125 -0.88 7.39 20.89
C ALA A 125 -0.09 7.98 19.73
N GLU A 126 1.19 8.33 19.93
CA GLU A 126 2.11 8.76 18.85
C GLU A 126 2.20 7.71 17.74
N LYS A 127 2.29 6.43 18.14
CA LYS A 127 2.31 5.31 17.19
C LYS A 127 1.00 5.17 16.41
N ALA A 128 -0.15 5.36 17.07
CA ALA A 128 -1.44 5.31 16.42
C ALA A 128 -1.59 6.43 15.40
N GLU A 129 -1.21 7.66 15.75
CA GLU A 129 -1.23 8.81 14.85
C GLU A 129 -0.31 8.60 13.62
N VAL A 130 0.93 8.15 13.84
CA VAL A 130 1.85 7.84 12.72
C VAL A 130 1.27 6.73 11.84
N TYR A 131 0.69 5.68 12.43
CA TYR A 131 0.07 4.61 11.67
C TYR A 131 -1.07 5.11 10.79
N GLU A 132 -1.99 5.89 11.34
CA GLU A 132 -3.12 6.48 10.61
C GLU A 132 -2.66 7.41 9.48
N ASN A 133 -1.63 8.22 9.73
CA ASN A 133 -1.08 9.16 8.75
C ASN A 133 -0.37 8.50 7.56
N TYR A 134 0.17 7.28 7.74
CA TYR A 134 1.03 6.64 6.75
C TYR A 134 0.51 5.32 6.18
N ILE A 135 -0.51 4.69 6.78
CA ILE A 135 -1.02 3.39 6.30
C ILE A 135 -1.59 3.47 4.88
N ASP A 136 -2.31 4.53 4.56
CA ASP A 136 -2.89 4.75 3.23
C ASP A 136 -1.83 5.14 2.18
N LYS A 137 -0.63 5.53 2.63
CA LYS A 137 0.49 5.92 1.77
C LYS A 137 1.47 4.78 1.48
N VAL A 138 1.15 3.55 1.90
CA VAL A 138 1.98 2.38 1.56
C VAL A 138 2.03 2.20 0.06
N GLY A 139 3.24 2.15 -0.48
CA GLY A 139 3.52 2.12 -1.91
C GLY A 139 3.63 3.51 -2.56
N ASP A 140 3.46 4.60 -1.83
CA ASP A 140 3.62 5.95 -2.37
C ASP A 140 5.05 6.45 -2.31
N LEU A 141 5.39 7.32 -3.25
CA LEU A 141 6.68 8.00 -3.33
C LEU A 141 6.65 9.25 -2.46
N VAL A 142 7.55 9.31 -1.49
CA VAL A 142 7.64 10.44 -0.55
C VAL A 142 9.05 11.01 -0.51
N ASN A 143 9.15 12.30 -0.19
CA ASN A 143 10.43 12.94 0.09
C ASN A 143 10.81 12.71 1.55
N GLY A 144 12.08 12.45 1.79
CA GLY A 144 12.65 12.36 3.12
C GLY A 144 14.05 12.97 3.18
N TYR A 145 14.53 13.18 4.38
CA TYR A 145 15.91 13.62 4.67
C TYR A 145 16.59 12.56 5.52
N VAL A 146 17.81 12.20 5.18
CA VAL A 146 18.60 11.26 5.96
C VAL A 146 18.97 11.92 7.29
N GLU A 147 18.49 11.35 8.39
CA GLU A 147 18.79 11.81 9.75
C GLU A 147 20.10 11.22 10.28
N SER A 148 20.26 9.91 10.08
CA SER A 148 21.50 9.19 10.44
C SER A 148 21.69 7.96 9.58
N VAL A 149 22.95 7.55 9.46
CA VAL A 149 23.36 6.34 8.72
C VAL A 149 24.11 5.42 9.66
N GLU A 150 23.57 4.21 9.80
CA GLU A 150 24.14 3.12 10.61
C GLU A 150 24.55 1.95 9.71
N ASP A 151 25.35 1.03 10.21
CA ASP A 151 25.85 -0.11 9.42
C ASP A 151 24.72 -0.97 8.80
N LYS A 152 23.56 -1.08 9.47
CA LYS A 152 22.47 -1.97 9.08
C LYS A 152 21.23 -1.27 8.53
N PHE A 153 21.11 0.02 8.73
CA PHE A 153 19.97 0.83 8.30
C PHE A 153 20.35 2.31 8.23
N ALA A 154 19.54 3.07 7.53
CA ALA A 154 19.53 4.53 7.58
C ALA A 154 18.18 5.00 8.13
N LEU A 155 18.20 6.04 8.95
CA LEU A 155 17.00 6.73 9.41
C LEU A 155 16.69 7.88 8.45
N VAL A 156 15.44 7.93 8.01
CA VAL A 156 14.95 8.95 7.06
C VAL A 156 13.79 9.69 7.69
N LEU A 157 13.93 10.98 7.86
CA LEU A 157 12.89 11.87 8.36
C LEU A 157 11.90 12.16 7.22
N LEU A 158 10.67 11.67 7.33
CA LEU A 158 9.58 11.96 6.41
C LEU A 158 8.81 13.20 6.87
N GLY A 159 8.41 14.06 5.93
CA GLY A 159 7.66 15.29 6.24
C GLY A 159 8.47 16.38 6.97
N GLY A 160 9.79 16.25 7.02
CA GLY A 160 10.68 17.25 7.62
C GLY A 160 11.04 18.38 6.65
N THR A 161 11.72 19.41 7.20
CA THR A 161 12.30 20.50 6.42
C THR A 161 13.75 20.19 6.02
N PRO A 162 14.31 20.94 5.03
CA PRO A 162 15.72 20.82 4.65
C PRO A 162 16.71 21.03 5.79
N ASP A 163 16.33 21.78 6.83
CA ASP A 163 17.14 22.07 8.01
C ASP A 163 17.11 20.94 9.06
N GLY A 164 16.52 19.77 8.72
CA GLY A 164 16.39 18.63 9.63
C GLY A 164 15.38 18.86 10.76
N LYS A 165 14.60 19.96 10.72
CA LYS A 165 13.60 20.23 11.75
C LYS A 165 12.37 19.37 11.52
N GLN A 166 11.95 18.72 12.58
CA GLN A 166 10.68 18.01 12.60
C GLN A 166 9.52 19.02 12.51
N GLN A 167 8.65 18.85 11.54
CA GLN A 167 7.37 19.55 11.48
C GLN A 167 6.27 18.66 12.07
N THR A 168 5.13 19.29 12.36
CA THR A 168 3.91 18.58 12.74
C THR A 168 3.59 17.46 11.72
N GLY A 169 3.45 16.23 12.19
CA GLY A 169 3.24 15.06 11.32
C GLY A 169 4.50 14.46 10.68
N SER A 170 5.70 14.96 10.99
CA SER A 170 6.94 14.31 10.57
C SER A 170 7.20 13.05 11.39
N THR A 171 7.76 12.02 10.76
CA THR A 171 8.14 10.78 11.44
C THR A 171 9.47 10.23 10.93
N LEU A 172 10.17 9.51 11.81
CA LEU A 172 11.36 8.78 11.43
C LEU A 172 10.99 7.43 10.84
N ALA A 173 11.37 7.23 9.59
CA ALA A 173 11.28 5.97 8.89
C ALA A 173 12.63 5.27 8.86
N MET A 174 12.60 3.94 8.79
CA MET A 174 13.83 3.14 8.71
C MET A 174 13.98 2.53 7.31
N MET A 175 15.13 2.76 6.70
CA MET A 175 15.56 2.13 5.45
C MET A 175 16.61 1.07 5.77
N LYS A 176 16.20 -0.21 5.81
CA LYS A 176 17.11 -1.34 6.05
C LYS A 176 18.18 -1.41 4.95
N GLN A 177 19.33 -2.01 5.24
CA GLN A 177 20.39 -2.20 4.24
C GLN A 177 19.89 -2.94 2.98
N SER A 178 19.00 -3.93 3.12
CA SER A 178 18.37 -4.64 1.99
C SER A 178 17.40 -3.78 1.18
N ALA A 179 16.94 -2.66 1.74
CA ALA A 179 16.05 -1.69 1.12
C ALA A 179 16.79 -0.51 0.48
N GLN A 180 18.09 -0.47 0.62
CA GLN A 180 18.99 0.50 0.02
C GLN A 180 19.46 0.04 -1.35
N ILE A 181 19.82 0.98 -2.22
CA ILE A 181 20.48 0.67 -3.50
C ILE A 181 21.98 0.46 -3.20
N PRO A 182 22.56 -0.71 -3.51
CA PRO A 182 23.94 -1.04 -3.12
C PRO A 182 25.03 -0.10 -3.70
N THR A 183 24.71 0.60 -4.77
CA THR A 183 25.62 1.53 -5.45
C THR A 183 25.49 2.97 -4.95
N GLU A 184 24.53 3.25 -4.07
CA GLU A 184 24.33 4.56 -3.47
C GLU A 184 25.07 4.70 -2.15
N HIS A 185 25.55 5.92 -1.90
CA HIS A 185 26.12 6.32 -0.62
C HIS A 185 25.21 7.36 0.02
N TYR A 186 24.79 7.09 1.23
CA TYR A 186 23.92 7.97 1.99
C TYR A 186 24.71 8.78 3.02
N TYR A 187 24.31 10.02 3.22
CA TYR A 187 24.92 10.92 4.23
C TYR A 187 23.86 11.76 4.93
N GLU A 188 24.15 12.19 6.13
CA GLU A 188 23.25 13.00 6.95
C GLU A 188 22.85 14.31 6.24
N GLY A 189 21.58 14.69 6.33
CA GLY A 189 21.02 15.87 5.67
C GLY A 189 20.71 15.67 4.19
N GLN A 190 21.03 14.52 3.60
CA GLN A 190 20.73 14.24 2.20
C GLN A 190 19.23 14.12 1.98
N ARG A 191 18.71 14.85 0.97
CA ARG A 191 17.33 14.68 0.51
C ARG A 191 17.23 13.46 -0.39
N LEU A 192 16.26 12.60 -0.12
CA LEU A 192 15.98 11.39 -0.88
C LEU A 192 14.50 11.29 -1.25
N LEU A 193 14.24 10.71 -2.41
CA LEU A 193 12.94 10.10 -2.71
C LEU A 193 12.96 8.65 -2.24
N VAL A 194 11.92 8.22 -1.53
CA VAL A 194 11.78 6.85 -1.04
C VAL A 194 10.33 6.39 -1.22
N VAL A 195 10.12 5.09 -1.34
CA VAL A 195 8.78 4.50 -1.29
C VAL A 195 8.51 3.96 0.11
N ILE A 196 7.31 4.16 0.62
CA ILE A 196 6.87 3.54 1.87
C ILE A 196 6.57 2.07 1.57
N SER A 197 7.39 1.17 2.11
CA SER A 197 7.25 -0.27 1.87
C SER A 197 6.29 -0.95 2.84
N GLU A 198 6.29 -0.52 4.10
CA GLU A 198 5.48 -1.12 5.16
C GLU A 198 5.26 -0.12 6.30
N VAL A 199 4.06 -0.19 6.91
CA VAL A 199 3.75 0.53 8.16
C VAL A 199 3.26 -0.50 9.17
N ASN A 200 3.99 -0.67 10.29
CA ASN A 200 3.72 -1.70 11.28
C ASN A 200 3.49 -1.09 12.67
N LYS A 201 2.25 -1.12 13.15
CA LYS A 201 1.81 -0.57 14.44
C LYS A 201 2.46 -1.26 15.64
N GLU A 202 2.72 -2.56 15.53
CA GLU A 202 3.26 -3.37 16.64
C GLU A 202 4.80 -3.32 16.75
N SER A 203 5.46 -2.64 15.81
CA SER A 203 6.92 -2.54 15.81
C SER A 203 7.45 -1.93 17.11
N LYS A 204 8.50 -2.55 17.67
CA LYS A 204 9.24 -1.99 18.81
C LYS A 204 10.22 -0.89 18.38
N GLY A 205 10.56 -0.83 17.08
CA GLY A 205 11.44 0.16 16.47
C GLY A 205 10.67 1.22 15.67
N ALA A 206 11.18 1.56 14.48
CA ALA A 206 10.48 2.45 13.57
C ALA A 206 9.19 1.81 13.05
N LEU A 207 8.11 2.59 12.99
CA LEU A 207 6.80 2.14 12.51
C LEU A 207 6.75 2.10 10.99
N VAL A 208 7.42 3.04 10.33
CA VAL A 208 7.43 3.21 8.88
C VAL A 208 8.73 2.66 8.33
N LEU A 209 8.63 1.72 7.41
CA LEU A 209 9.75 1.21 6.63
C LEU A 209 9.71 1.81 5.22
N VAL A 210 10.85 2.26 4.75
CA VAL A 210 11.00 2.84 3.43
C VAL A 210 12.05 2.10 2.61
N SER A 211 11.92 2.17 1.29
CA SER A 211 12.83 1.50 0.38
C SER A 211 13.12 2.33 -0.87
N ARG A 212 14.34 2.19 -1.39
CA ARG A 212 14.75 2.61 -2.73
C ARG A 212 15.04 1.39 -3.62
N ALA A 213 15.20 0.20 -3.02
CA ALA A 213 15.45 -1.07 -3.73
C ALA A 213 14.17 -1.76 -4.22
N ASP A 214 13.00 -1.39 -3.72
CA ASP A 214 11.72 -1.97 -4.09
C ASP A 214 11.37 -1.69 -5.56
N PRO A 215 10.82 -2.65 -6.32
CA PRO A 215 10.29 -2.42 -7.66
C PRO A 215 9.23 -1.32 -7.72
N MET A 216 8.46 -1.13 -6.64
CA MET A 216 7.46 -0.07 -6.52
C MET A 216 8.07 1.32 -6.64
N PHE A 217 9.33 1.49 -6.19
CA PHE A 217 10.06 2.74 -6.33
C PHE A 217 10.20 3.16 -7.81
N ILE A 218 10.61 2.22 -8.68
CA ILE A 218 10.68 2.49 -10.13
C ILE A 218 9.29 2.76 -10.70
N ARG A 219 8.27 1.99 -10.34
CA ARG A 219 6.90 2.20 -10.80
C ARG A 219 6.43 3.62 -10.52
N ARG A 220 6.62 4.10 -9.30
CA ARG A 220 6.21 5.45 -8.90
C ARG A 220 7.04 6.55 -9.57
N LEU A 221 8.31 6.29 -9.87
CA LEU A 221 9.11 7.23 -10.66
C LEU A 221 8.57 7.35 -12.09
N PHE A 222 8.18 6.23 -12.72
CA PHE A 222 7.55 6.26 -14.04
C PHE A 222 6.18 6.95 -14.00
N GLU A 223 5.35 6.70 -13.01
CA GLU A 223 4.06 7.38 -12.83
C GLU A 223 4.23 8.89 -12.68
N LYS A 224 5.30 9.33 -12.04
CA LYS A 224 5.64 10.75 -11.87
C LYS A 224 6.14 11.41 -13.16
N GLU A 225 6.97 10.71 -13.94
CA GLU A 225 7.66 11.29 -15.11
C GLU A 225 6.89 11.07 -16.42
N VAL A 226 5.94 10.11 -16.46
CA VAL A 226 5.20 9.71 -17.67
C VAL A 226 3.71 9.94 -17.45
N PRO A 227 3.15 11.03 -17.98
CA PRO A 227 1.72 11.38 -17.82
C PRO A 227 0.78 10.28 -18.34
N GLU A 228 1.16 9.58 -19.40
CA GLU A 228 0.38 8.50 -20.00
C GLU A 228 0.21 7.30 -19.03
N ILE A 229 1.20 7.05 -18.17
CA ILE A 229 1.11 6.04 -17.10
C ILE A 229 0.25 6.58 -15.94
N TYR A 230 0.44 7.82 -15.56
CA TYR A 230 -0.34 8.46 -14.50
C TYR A 230 -1.84 8.46 -14.83
N ASN A 231 -2.19 8.74 -16.09
CA ASN A 231 -3.56 8.76 -16.58
C ASN A 231 -4.14 7.35 -16.85
N GLY A 232 -3.35 6.29 -16.68
CA GLY A 232 -3.79 4.91 -16.89
C GLY A 232 -3.92 4.48 -18.36
N ILE A 233 -3.45 5.29 -19.32
CA ILE A 233 -3.42 4.94 -20.76
C ILE A 233 -2.37 3.84 -20.99
N ILE A 234 -1.22 3.97 -20.34
CA ILE A 234 -0.15 2.98 -20.35
C ILE A 234 -0.10 2.32 -18.97
N GLU A 235 -0.06 1.00 -18.93
CA GLU A 235 0.05 0.22 -17.72
C GLU A 235 1.43 -0.46 -17.63
N ILE A 236 2.09 -0.35 -16.48
CA ILE A 236 3.25 -1.18 -16.18
C ILE A 236 2.76 -2.53 -15.68
N LYS A 237 2.84 -3.56 -16.53
CA LYS A 237 2.38 -4.91 -16.22
C LYS A 237 3.30 -5.64 -15.24
N ALA A 238 4.62 -5.57 -15.46
CA ALA A 238 5.60 -6.24 -14.62
C ALA A 238 6.92 -5.48 -14.54
N ILE A 239 7.59 -5.62 -13.40
CA ILE A 239 8.94 -5.08 -13.16
C ILE A 239 9.79 -6.17 -12.55
N ALA A 240 10.97 -6.43 -13.14
CA ALA A 240 12.03 -7.21 -12.55
C ALA A 240 13.26 -6.33 -12.35
N ARG A 241 13.77 -6.27 -11.12
CA ARG A 241 14.81 -5.36 -10.72
C ARG A 241 15.96 -6.06 -10.02
N ASP A 242 17.17 -5.62 -10.32
CA ASP A 242 18.42 -5.88 -9.62
C ASP A 242 18.96 -4.51 -9.18
N PRO A 243 18.64 -4.04 -7.94
CA PRO A 243 18.85 -2.65 -7.53
C PRO A 243 20.29 -2.17 -7.72
N GLY A 244 20.44 -0.99 -8.33
CA GLY A 244 21.73 -0.38 -8.62
C GLY A 244 22.44 -0.96 -9.85
N ALA A 245 21.91 -1.99 -10.48
CA ALA A 245 22.51 -2.61 -11.66
C ALA A 245 21.61 -2.50 -12.90
N ARG A 246 20.44 -3.14 -12.89
CA ARG A 246 19.55 -3.17 -14.05
C ARG A 246 18.10 -3.47 -13.65
N ALA A 247 17.16 -2.85 -14.33
CA ALA A 247 15.73 -3.16 -14.25
C ALA A 247 15.16 -3.49 -15.63
N LYS A 248 14.16 -4.37 -15.67
CA LYS A 248 13.33 -4.64 -16.84
C LYS A 248 11.89 -4.29 -16.54
N ILE A 249 11.25 -3.59 -17.46
CA ILE A 249 9.90 -3.06 -17.29
C ILE A 249 9.08 -3.45 -18.51
N ALA A 250 8.01 -4.20 -18.28
CA ALA A 250 7.04 -4.56 -19.30
C ALA A 250 5.87 -3.57 -19.25
N VAL A 251 5.62 -2.87 -20.33
CA VAL A 251 4.57 -1.85 -20.47
C VAL A 251 3.53 -2.28 -21.49
N TYR A 252 2.28 -1.89 -21.27
CA TYR A 252 1.17 -2.17 -22.17
C TYR A 252 0.35 -0.89 -22.38
N SER A 253 -0.02 -0.62 -23.62
CA SER A 253 -0.92 0.49 -23.94
C SER A 253 -2.35 -0.02 -24.10
N HIS A 254 -3.31 0.65 -23.47
CA HIS A 254 -4.73 0.42 -23.70
C HIS A 254 -5.25 1.12 -24.95
N ASN A 255 -4.43 2.00 -25.55
CA ASN A 255 -4.73 2.69 -26.79
C ASN A 255 -3.73 2.25 -27.88
N GLU A 256 -4.23 1.62 -28.93
CA GLU A 256 -3.42 1.11 -30.04
C GLU A 256 -2.63 2.20 -30.79
N ASN A 257 -3.08 3.45 -30.71
CA ASN A 257 -2.41 4.58 -31.38
C ASN A 257 -1.23 5.15 -30.57
N ILE A 258 -0.96 4.64 -29.36
CA ILE A 258 0.10 5.15 -28.47
C ILE A 258 1.17 4.08 -28.32
N ASP A 259 2.39 4.37 -28.77
CA ASP A 259 3.57 3.56 -28.50
C ASP A 259 3.95 3.61 -27.01
N PRO A 260 3.77 2.52 -26.24
CA PRO A 260 4.06 2.53 -24.81
C PRO A 260 5.55 2.66 -24.51
N ILE A 261 6.41 2.18 -25.38
CA ILE A 261 7.87 2.25 -25.19
C ILE A 261 8.34 3.68 -25.43
N GLY A 262 7.92 4.29 -26.55
CA GLY A 262 8.28 5.66 -26.93
C GLY A 262 7.81 6.68 -25.89
N ALA A 263 6.60 6.52 -25.35
CA ALA A 263 6.05 7.39 -24.33
C ALA A 263 6.88 7.32 -23.02
N CYS A 264 7.29 6.11 -22.60
CA CYS A 264 8.13 5.91 -21.40
C CYS A 264 9.55 6.46 -21.58
N ILE A 265 10.13 6.34 -22.79
CA ILE A 265 11.47 6.84 -23.09
C ILE A 265 11.44 8.38 -23.15
N GLY A 266 10.40 8.94 -23.76
CA GLY A 266 10.23 10.37 -23.96
C GLY A 266 11.12 10.96 -25.06
N PRO A 267 10.94 12.26 -25.40
CA PRO A 267 11.71 12.91 -26.43
C PRO A 267 13.22 12.85 -26.17
N ARG A 268 13.97 12.25 -27.08
CA ARG A 268 15.44 12.06 -26.97
C ARG A 268 15.86 11.31 -25.69
N GLY A 269 14.98 10.49 -25.12
CA GLY A 269 15.26 9.74 -23.90
C GLY A 269 15.17 10.56 -22.59
N SER A 270 14.62 11.78 -22.64
CA SER A 270 14.64 12.69 -21.48
C SER A 270 13.95 12.13 -20.24
N ARG A 271 12.80 11.45 -20.39
CA ARG A 271 12.04 10.88 -19.26
C ARG A 271 12.80 9.73 -18.61
N VAL A 272 13.20 8.74 -19.41
CA VAL A 272 13.94 7.58 -18.87
C VAL A 272 15.30 8.00 -18.29
N GLN A 273 15.97 8.99 -18.86
CA GLN A 273 17.26 9.49 -18.37
C GLN A 273 17.09 10.20 -17.01
N GLY A 274 16.00 10.93 -16.79
CA GLY A 274 15.66 11.50 -15.48
C GLY A 274 15.52 10.42 -14.42
N ILE A 275 14.81 9.33 -14.73
CA ILE A 275 14.64 8.18 -13.82
C ILE A 275 15.98 7.47 -13.58
N ILE A 276 16.79 7.22 -14.63
CA ILE A 276 18.12 6.62 -14.49
C ILE A 276 19.03 7.46 -13.59
N SER A 277 18.95 8.80 -13.69
CA SER A 277 19.71 9.71 -12.85
C SER A 277 19.26 9.64 -11.37
N GLU A 278 17.96 9.56 -11.10
CA GLU A 278 17.43 9.36 -9.74
C GLU A 278 17.85 8.02 -9.14
N LEU A 279 18.01 6.98 -9.98
CA LEU A 279 18.47 5.65 -9.60
C LEU A 279 20.00 5.47 -9.59
N ASN A 280 20.73 6.58 -9.63
CA ASN A 280 22.20 6.60 -9.62
C ASN A 280 22.83 5.74 -10.73
N GLY A 281 22.26 5.77 -11.95
CA GLY A 281 22.80 5.11 -13.13
C GLY A 281 22.34 3.65 -13.34
N GLU A 282 21.32 3.17 -12.62
CA GLU A 282 20.70 1.87 -12.86
C GLU A 282 20.14 1.79 -14.29
N LYS A 283 20.54 0.79 -15.07
CA LYS A 283 20.09 0.62 -16.45
C LYS A 283 18.65 0.14 -16.50
N ILE A 284 17.84 0.72 -17.38
CA ILE A 284 16.43 0.38 -17.53
C ILE A 284 16.19 -0.14 -18.95
N ASP A 285 15.67 -1.37 -19.07
CA ASP A 285 15.19 -1.93 -20.31
C ASP A 285 13.66 -1.90 -20.31
N ILE A 286 13.08 -1.17 -21.26
CA ILE A 286 11.64 -1.07 -21.44
C ILE A 286 11.25 -1.88 -22.65
N PHE A 287 10.22 -2.70 -22.54
CA PHE A 287 9.69 -3.50 -23.63
C PHE A 287 8.17 -3.65 -23.51
N GLU A 288 7.54 -3.96 -24.62
CA GLU A 288 6.09 -4.14 -24.70
C GLU A 288 5.67 -5.49 -24.09
N TRP A 289 4.68 -5.45 -23.21
CA TRP A 289 4.02 -6.64 -22.70
C TRP A 289 3.20 -7.30 -23.80
N SER A 290 3.17 -8.62 -23.78
CA SER A 290 2.28 -9.42 -24.62
C SER A 290 1.68 -10.55 -23.81
N ASP A 291 0.41 -10.86 -24.06
CA ASP A 291 -0.25 -12.04 -23.48
C ASP A 291 0.24 -13.33 -24.16
N ASP A 292 0.79 -13.23 -25.38
CA ASP A 292 1.53 -14.30 -26.02
C ASP A 292 2.87 -14.51 -25.32
N VAL A 293 3.02 -15.66 -24.67
CA VAL A 293 4.21 -16.02 -23.91
C VAL A 293 5.47 -16.05 -24.77
N GLN A 294 5.36 -16.44 -26.04
CA GLN A 294 6.50 -16.44 -26.96
C GLN A 294 6.98 -15.01 -27.21
N LYS A 295 6.06 -14.12 -27.54
CA LYS A 295 6.35 -12.68 -27.78
C LYS A 295 6.87 -12.03 -26.49
N LEU A 296 6.23 -12.33 -25.34
CA LEU A 296 6.64 -11.81 -24.05
C LEU A 296 8.08 -12.19 -23.68
N VAL A 297 8.45 -13.48 -23.82
CA VAL A 297 9.82 -13.95 -23.50
C VAL A 297 10.84 -13.42 -24.49
N SER A 298 10.48 -13.35 -25.79
CA SER A 298 11.34 -12.76 -26.80
C SER A 298 11.63 -11.27 -26.50
N ASN A 299 10.60 -10.49 -26.16
CA ASN A 299 10.73 -9.09 -25.77
C ASN A 299 11.52 -8.93 -24.46
N ALA A 300 11.27 -9.80 -23.47
CA ALA A 300 11.95 -9.78 -22.18
C ALA A 300 13.46 -10.07 -22.27
N LEU A 301 13.91 -10.77 -23.30
CA LEU A 301 15.32 -11.03 -23.55
C LEU A 301 16.03 -9.87 -24.29
N SER A 302 15.32 -8.78 -24.63
CA SER A 302 15.94 -7.57 -25.13
C SER A 302 17.19 -7.20 -24.29
N PRO A 303 18.31 -6.72 -24.92
CA PRO A 303 18.45 -6.27 -26.29
C PRO A 303 18.78 -7.37 -27.34
N ALA A 304 18.73 -8.67 -26.96
CA ALA A 304 18.92 -9.75 -27.92
C ALA A 304 17.78 -9.76 -28.95
N GLN A 305 18.13 -10.03 -30.20
CA GLN A 305 17.19 -10.06 -31.33
C GLN A 305 17.14 -11.43 -31.99
N GLY A 306 16.04 -11.71 -32.72
CA GLY A 306 15.87 -12.96 -33.42
C GLY A 306 15.68 -14.16 -32.49
N VAL A 307 15.13 -13.95 -31.32
CA VAL A 307 14.83 -14.99 -30.34
C VAL A 307 13.57 -15.74 -30.75
N VAL A 308 13.66 -17.05 -30.87
CA VAL A 308 12.55 -17.98 -31.14
C VAL A 308 12.28 -18.78 -29.86
N VAL A 309 11.03 -18.77 -29.38
CA VAL A 309 10.67 -19.44 -28.13
C VAL A 309 9.89 -20.73 -28.44
N ILE A 310 10.24 -21.83 -27.79
CA ILE A 310 9.59 -23.13 -27.90
C ILE A 310 9.30 -23.69 -26.51
N PRO A 311 8.33 -24.61 -26.37
CA PRO A 311 8.06 -25.26 -25.09
C PRO A 311 9.21 -26.17 -24.67
N ASN A 312 9.38 -26.31 -23.35
CA ASN A 312 10.33 -27.29 -22.78
C ASN A 312 9.54 -28.29 -21.95
N ASP A 313 9.22 -29.43 -22.54
CA ASP A 313 8.41 -30.47 -21.90
C ASP A 313 9.11 -31.15 -20.70
N ALA A 314 10.43 -31.02 -20.61
CA ALA A 314 11.19 -31.56 -19.47
C ALA A 314 11.00 -30.80 -18.16
N VAL A 315 10.49 -29.58 -18.21
CA VAL A 315 10.39 -28.67 -17.04
C VAL A 315 9.01 -28.03 -16.99
N LYS A 316 8.31 -28.16 -15.88
CA LYS A 316 7.04 -27.49 -15.66
C LYS A 316 7.20 -25.97 -15.82
N ASN A 317 6.39 -25.35 -16.66
CA ASN A 317 6.47 -23.93 -17.06
C ASN A 317 7.84 -23.58 -17.68
N GLY A 318 8.49 -24.56 -18.33
CA GLY A 318 9.77 -24.39 -18.99
C GLY A 318 9.61 -23.91 -20.43
N LEU A 319 10.50 -23.04 -20.86
CA LEU A 319 10.62 -22.56 -22.23
C LEU A 319 12.07 -22.61 -22.67
N ILE A 320 12.31 -22.88 -23.92
CA ILE A 320 13.63 -22.77 -24.54
C ILE A 320 13.63 -21.56 -25.45
N ALA A 321 14.51 -20.63 -25.18
CA ALA A 321 14.77 -19.47 -26.04
C ALA A 321 15.93 -19.79 -26.98
N VAL A 322 15.61 -20.01 -28.22
CA VAL A 322 16.60 -20.28 -29.29
C VAL A 322 17.06 -18.95 -29.87
N VAL A 323 18.37 -18.71 -29.78
CA VAL A 323 18.98 -17.43 -30.10
C VAL A 323 20.07 -17.59 -31.15
N PRO A 324 20.20 -16.64 -32.10
CA PRO A 324 21.34 -16.60 -33.00
C PRO A 324 22.68 -16.59 -32.25
N GLU A 325 23.70 -17.23 -32.76
CA GLU A 325 25.02 -17.36 -32.13
C GLU A 325 25.60 -16.01 -31.69
N ASN A 326 25.51 -15.01 -32.58
CA ASN A 326 25.98 -13.63 -32.32
C ASN A 326 25.18 -12.87 -31.25
N GLN A 327 23.98 -13.33 -30.87
CA GLN A 327 23.11 -12.74 -29.87
C GLN A 327 23.14 -13.48 -28.53
N LEU A 328 23.75 -14.66 -28.46
CA LEU A 328 23.74 -15.51 -27.28
C LEU A 328 24.29 -14.81 -26.03
N SER A 329 25.43 -14.12 -26.18
CA SER A 329 26.03 -13.37 -25.06
C SER A 329 25.14 -12.21 -24.57
N LEU A 330 24.38 -11.57 -25.46
CA LEU A 330 23.43 -10.51 -25.10
C LEU A 330 22.19 -11.09 -24.39
N ALA A 331 21.67 -12.21 -24.90
CA ALA A 331 20.51 -12.88 -24.30
C ALA A 331 20.80 -13.35 -22.87
N ILE A 332 21.97 -13.93 -22.62
CA ILE A 332 22.41 -14.35 -21.28
C ILE A 332 22.73 -13.11 -20.42
N GLY A 333 23.48 -12.16 -20.96
CA GLY A 333 23.97 -10.98 -20.27
C GLY A 333 25.11 -11.26 -19.28
N LYS A 334 25.71 -10.19 -18.72
CA LYS A 334 26.81 -10.29 -17.76
C LYS A 334 26.36 -11.10 -16.53
N LYS A 335 27.07 -12.18 -16.22
CA LYS A 335 26.76 -13.11 -15.12
C LYS A 335 25.32 -13.66 -15.15
N GLY A 336 24.71 -13.80 -16.34
CA GLY A 336 23.35 -14.27 -16.50
C GLY A 336 22.26 -13.29 -16.03
N GLN A 337 22.58 -12.00 -15.87
CA GLN A 337 21.66 -11.00 -15.34
C GLN A 337 20.45 -10.79 -16.25
N ASN A 338 20.64 -10.73 -17.58
CA ASN A 338 19.54 -10.51 -18.52
C ASN A 338 18.54 -11.66 -18.47
N ALA A 339 19.03 -12.90 -18.55
CA ALA A 339 18.20 -14.11 -18.45
C ALA A 339 17.47 -14.21 -17.09
N ARG A 340 18.18 -13.94 -15.97
CA ARG A 340 17.59 -13.98 -14.63
C ARG A 340 16.47 -12.95 -14.43
N LEU A 341 16.65 -11.75 -14.95
CA LEU A 341 15.60 -10.72 -14.90
C LEU A 341 14.41 -11.09 -15.79
N ALA A 342 14.63 -11.66 -16.99
CA ALA A 342 13.58 -12.15 -17.85
C ALA A 342 12.75 -13.26 -17.17
N VAL A 343 13.41 -14.24 -16.52
CA VAL A 343 12.74 -15.27 -15.72
C VAL A 343 11.91 -14.68 -14.58
N LYS A 344 12.45 -13.72 -13.82
CA LYS A 344 11.72 -13.06 -12.73
C LYS A 344 10.50 -12.30 -13.23
N LEU A 345 10.61 -11.68 -14.40
CA LEU A 345 9.54 -10.87 -14.95
C LEU A 345 8.41 -11.70 -15.54
N THR A 346 8.76 -12.73 -16.30
CA THR A 346 7.79 -13.59 -17.03
C THR A 346 7.19 -14.67 -16.16
N GLY A 347 7.87 -15.06 -15.07
CA GLY A 347 7.48 -16.19 -14.22
C GLY A 347 7.75 -17.57 -14.85
N HIS A 348 8.36 -17.63 -16.04
CA HIS A 348 8.70 -18.85 -16.74
C HIS A 348 10.16 -19.21 -16.55
N LYS A 349 10.47 -20.51 -16.50
CA LYS A 349 11.84 -20.99 -16.53
C LYS A 349 12.34 -20.95 -17.98
N ILE A 350 13.34 -20.13 -18.25
CA ILE A 350 13.87 -19.91 -19.60
C ILE A 350 15.25 -20.57 -19.70
N ASP A 351 15.40 -21.52 -20.62
CA ASP A 351 16.67 -22.10 -21.00
C ASP A 351 17.12 -21.49 -22.34
N ILE A 352 18.31 -20.92 -22.39
CA ILE A 352 18.81 -20.21 -23.56
C ILE A 352 19.75 -21.15 -24.33
N LYS A 353 19.42 -21.40 -25.58
CA LYS A 353 20.17 -22.26 -26.49
C LYS A 353 20.54 -21.52 -27.77
N SER A 354 21.66 -21.90 -28.39
CA SER A 354 22.00 -21.38 -29.72
C SER A 354 21.24 -22.12 -30.82
N GLN A 355 21.06 -21.46 -31.97
CA GLN A 355 20.48 -22.11 -33.17
C GLN A 355 21.25 -23.35 -33.58
N LYS A 356 22.60 -23.28 -33.56
CA LYS A 356 23.46 -24.44 -33.85
C LYS A 356 23.21 -25.63 -32.93
N GLU A 357 23.11 -25.40 -31.63
CA GLU A 357 22.85 -26.46 -30.67
C GLU A 357 21.52 -27.16 -30.93
N MET A 358 20.51 -26.43 -31.40
CA MET A 358 19.21 -27.00 -31.76
C MET A 358 19.27 -27.77 -33.09
N GLU A 359 19.99 -27.26 -34.09
CA GLU A 359 20.23 -27.94 -35.37
C GLU A 359 21.04 -29.21 -35.19
N GLU A 360 22.10 -29.21 -34.37
CA GLU A 360 22.88 -30.39 -34.04
C GLU A 360 22.06 -31.50 -33.34
N LYS A 361 21.05 -31.10 -32.56
CA LYS A 361 20.09 -32.01 -31.94
C LYS A 361 18.96 -32.47 -32.88
N GLY A 362 18.92 -31.98 -34.11
CA GLY A 362 17.89 -32.29 -35.10
C GLY A 362 16.50 -31.78 -34.72
N ILE A 363 16.40 -30.73 -33.89
CA ILE A 363 15.14 -30.15 -33.42
C ILE A 363 14.72 -29.03 -34.37
N ASP A 364 13.57 -29.19 -35.01
CA ASP A 364 12.97 -28.11 -35.82
C ASP A 364 12.23 -27.12 -34.88
N TYR A 365 13.02 -26.21 -34.32
CA TYR A 365 12.51 -25.20 -33.41
C TYR A 365 11.56 -24.20 -34.11
N LYS A 366 11.64 -24.03 -35.46
CA LYS A 366 10.74 -23.13 -36.20
C LYS A 366 9.34 -23.73 -36.31
N ALA A 367 9.25 -25.04 -36.62
CA ALA A 367 7.99 -25.74 -36.67
C ALA A 367 7.31 -25.78 -35.27
N LEU A 368 8.07 -26.05 -34.21
CA LEU A 368 7.57 -26.06 -32.84
C LEU A 368 7.08 -24.69 -32.38
N SER A 369 7.81 -23.61 -32.73
CA SER A 369 7.38 -22.24 -32.40
C SER A 369 6.10 -21.88 -33.14
N LYS A 370 5.97 -22.25 -34.41
CA LYS A 370 4.76 -22.03 -35.19
C LYS A 370 3.55 -22.75 -34.61
N ALA A 371 3.72 -24.02 -34.25
CA ALA A 371 2.66 -24.80 -33.61
C ALA A 371 2.18 -24.17 -32.27
N MET A 372 3.12 -23.71 -31.44
CA MET A 372 2.81 -23.02 -30.18
C MET A 372 2.06 -21.69 -30.41
N HIS A 373 2.39 -20.95 -31.46
CA HIS A 373 1.69 -19.72 -31.83
C HIS A 373 0.27 -20.00 -32.34
N GLU A 374 0.11 -21.01 -33.20
CA GLU A 374 -1.21 -21.45 -33.68
C GLU A 374 -2.12 -21.90 -32.53
N GLU A 375 -1.57 -22.63 -31.54
CA GLU A 375 -2.30 -23.02 -30.33
C GLU A 375 -2.74 -21.79 -29.48
N TYR A 376 -1.85 -20.82 -29.35
CA TYR A 376 -2.17 -19.55 -28.65
C TYR A 376 -3.32 -18.79 -29.35
N GLU A 377 -3.23 -18.63 -30.68
CA GLU A 377 -4.27 -17.94 -31.44
C GLU A 377 -5.60 -18.67 -31.41
N ALA A 378 -5.62 -20.00 -31.49
CA ALA A 378 -6.81 -20.82 -31.35
C ALA A 378 -7.47 -20.61 -29.97
N ARG A 379 -6.69 -20.68 -28.89
CA ARG A 379 -7.18 -20.46 -27.53
C ARG A 379 -7.74 -19.04 -27.35
N LYS A 380 -7.07 -18.04 -27.92
CA LYS A 380 -7.51 -16.65 -27.86
C LYS A 380 -8.81 -16.43 -28.64
N ALA A 381 -8.97 -17.10 -29.78
CA ALA A 381 -10.21 -17.08 -30.54
C ALA A 381 -11.36 -17.71 -29.76
N GLU A 382 -11.14 -18.85 -29.10
CA GLU A 382 -12.13 -19.49 -28.21
C GLU A 382 -12.53 -18.59 -27.03
N GLU A 383 -11.53 -17.92 -26.39
CA GLU A 383 -11.81 -16.99 -25.29
C GLU A 383 -12.63 -15.78 -25.76
N ARG A 384 -12.33 -15.23 -26.94
CA ARG A 384 -13.11 -14.15 -27.53
C ARG A 384 -14.55 -14.58 -27.83
N ALA A 385 -14.71 -15.75 -28.44
CA ALA A 385 -16.03 -16.32 -28.73
C ALA A 385 -16.84 -16.55 -27.44
N TYR A 386 -16.20 -17.09 -26.39
CA TYR A 386 -16.84 -17.29 -25.09
C TYR A 386 -17.28 -15.97 -24.44
N LYS A 387 -16.40 -14.95 -24.42
CA LYS A 387 -16.74 -13.61 -23.89
C LYS A 387 -17.86 -12.95 -24.69
N GLN A 388 -17.85 -13.11 -26.00
CA GLN A 388 -18.91 -12.60 -26.86
C GLN A 388 -20.25 -13.29 -26.58
N GLN A 389 -20.23 -14.61 -26.40
CA GLN A 389 -21.43 -15.38 -26.04
C GLN A 389 -21.97 -14.94 -24.66
N GLN A 390 -21.13 -14.80 -23.66
CA GLN A 390 -21.56 -14.30 -22.32
C GLN A 390 -22.21 -12.92 -22.44
N ARG A 391 -21.62 -12.01 -23.24
CA ARG A 391 -22.18 -10.67 -23.43
C ARG A 391 -23.55 -10.68 -24.12
N ILE A 392 -23.73 -11.61 -25.09
CA ILE A 392 -25.03 -11.83 -25.74
C ILE A 392 -26.05 -12.39 -24.74
N ASP A 393 -25.62 -13.33 -23.89
CA ASP A 393 -26.48 -13.95 -22.89
C ASP A 393 -26.89 -12.96 -21.78
N GLU A 394 -25.96 -12.08 -21.35
CA GLU A 394 -26.24 -10.97 -20.43
C GLU A 394 -27.21 -9.94 -21.02
N LEU A 395 -27.07 -9.59 -22.30
CA LEU A 395 -28.01 -8.70 -22.99
C LEU A 395 -29.40 -9.34 -23.10
N LYS A 396 -29.50 -10.63 -23.42
CA LYS A 396 -30.77 -11.35 -23.46
C LYS A 396 -31.40 -11.50 -22.08
N ALA A 397 -30.61 -11.62 -21.01
CA ALA A 397 -31.13 -11.70 -19.65
C ALA A 397 -31.56 -10.33 -19.09
N GLY A 398 -30.96 -9.24 -19.55
CA GLY A 398 -31.34 -7.87 -19.19
C GLY A 398 -32.61 -7.37 -19.87
N ASP A 399 -32.95 -7.89 -21.06
CA ASP A 399 -34.12 -7.51 -21.84
C ASP A 399 -35.42 -8.28 -21.47
N ALA A 400 -35.36 -9.15 -20.46
CA ALA A 400 -36.53 -9.92 -20.05
C ALA A 400 -37.60 -9.10 -19.29
N ASP A 401 -37.38 -7.82 -18.99
CA ASP A 401 -38.32 -6.98 -18.24
C ASP A 401 -38.91 -5.77 -19.01
N GLN A 402 -38.54 -5.49 -20.24
CA GLN A 402 -39.22 -4.51 -21.11
C GLN A 402 -38.70 -4.59 -22.55
N MET A 403 -39.38 -5.22 -23.45
CA MET A 403 -39.81 -4.78 -24.79
C MET A 403 -40.17 -5.97 -25.68
N ASP A 404 -41.40 -5.94 -26.19
CA ASP A 404 -41.83 -6.68 -27.37
C ASP A 404 -40.98 -6.34 -28.57
N ILE A 405 -40.05 -7.24 -28.93
CA ILE A 405 -39.32 -7.15 -30.20
C ILE A 405 -39.88 -8.17 -31.17
N GLU A 406 -41.01 -7.84 -31.76
CA GLU A 406 -41.35 -8.32 -33.10
C GLU A 406 -40.65 -7.46 -34.13
N SER A 407 -39.87 -8.14 -35.00
CA SER A 407 -39.25 -7.63 -36.22
C SER A 407 -37.90 -6.89 -36.12
N VAL A 408 -36.82 -7.62 -35.91
CA VAL A 408 -35.56 -7.32 -36.61
C VAL A 408 -35.01 -8.61 -37.22
N ASP A 409 -35.25 -8.77 -38.51
CA ASP A 409 -34.72 -9.88 -39.31
C ASP A 409 -33.21 -9.66 -39.53
N PHE A 410 -32.39 -10.32 -38.74
CA PHE A 410 -30.93 -10.37 -38.94
C PHE A 410 -30.58 -11.58 -39.81
N THR A 411 -30.78 -11.47 -41.11
CA THR A 411 -30.16 -12.40 -42.05
C THR A 411 -28.71 -12.01 -42.27
N TYR A 412 -27.82 -12.69 -41.56
CA TYR A 412 -26.37 -12.60 -41.81
C TYR A 412 -26.04 -13.49 -43.02
N SER A 413 -25.74 -12.88 -44.17
CA SER A 413 -25.16 -13.59 -45.32
C SER A 413 -23.63 -13.62 -45.17
N ALA A 414 -23.07 -14.80 -45.21
CA ALA A 414 -21.64 -15.10 -44.98
C ALA A 414 -20.70 -14.74 -46.13
N ASP A 415 -21.15 -13.89 -47.10
CA ASP A 415 -20.41 -13.56 -48.32
C ASP A 415 -20.27 -12.04 -48.58
N SER A 416 -19.81 -11.26 -47.57
CA SER A 416 -19.41 -9.87 -47.79
C SER A 416 -17.99 -9.62 -47.34
N GLU A 417 -17.16 -9.12 -48.26
CA GLU A 417 -15.76 -8.77 -48.01
C GLU A 417 -15.62 -7.61 -47.00
N PRO A 418 -14.48 -7.49 -46.28
CA PRO A 418 -14.36 -6.62 -45.11
C PRO A 418 -14.29 -5.11 -45.37
N GLU A 419 -14.43 -4.65 -46.62
CA GLU A 419 -14.32 -3.23 -46.93
C GLU A 419 -15.61 -2.41 -46.77
N ASP A 420 -16.78 -3.04 -46.67
CA ASP A 420 -18.07 -2.33 -46.59
C ASP A 420 -18.51 -1.91 -45.17
N HIS A 421 -17.82 -2.34 -44.15
CA HIS A 421 -18.20 -2.06 -42.75
C HIS A 421 -17.68 -0.73 -42.19
N VAL A 422 -16.66 -0.16 -42.80
CA VAL A 422 -16.08 1.14 -42.36
C VAL A 422 -16.99 2.30 -42.74
N ALA A 423 -17.66 2.22 -43.89
CA ALA A 423 -18.56 3.29 -44.35
C ALA A 423 -19.87 3.43 -43.56
N ALA A 424 -20.33 2.37 -42.87
CA ALA A 424 -21.55 2.40 -42.10
C ALA A 424 -21.35 2.99 -40.69
N LEU A 425 -20.14 2.91 -40.14
CA LEU A 425 -19.79 3.51 -38.84
C LEU A 425 -19.50 5.01 -38.96
N ASP A 426 -18.91 5.46 -40.05
CA ASP A 426 -18.68 6.90 -40.30
C ASP A 426 -19.98 7.69 -40.48
N SER A 427 -21.05 7.07 -40.99
CA SER A 427 -22.35 7.74 -41.17
C SER A 427 -23.15 7.94 -39.87
N LEU A 428 -22.77 7.26 -38.79
CA LEU A 428 -23.35 7.43 -37.44
C LEU A 428 -22.57 8.45 -36.59
N ALA A 429 -21.28 8.62 -36.86
CA ALA A 429 -20.42 9.61 -36.18
C ALA A 429 -20.74 11.05 -36.61
N ASP A 430 -21.18 11.26 -37.88
CA ASP A 430 -21.50 12.60 -38.40
C ASP A 430 -22.86 13.16 -37.89
N LYS A 431 -23.70 12.38 -37.23
CA LYS A 431 -24.99 12.87 -36.72
C LYS A 431 -24.93 13.39 -35.27
N GLU A 432 -23.87 13.13 -34.51
CA GLU A 432 -23.69 13.64 -33.17
C GLU A 432 -22.82 14.90 -33.04
N SER A 433 -22.26 15.42 -34.14
CA SER A 433 -21.34 16.55 -34.12
C SER A 433 -21.96 17.92 -34.47
N GLU A 434 -23.28 18.04 -34.65
CA GLU A 434 -23.94 19.28 -35.07
C GLU A 434 -24.54 20.13 -33.93
N GLU A 435 -24.32 19.80 -32.64
CA GLU A 435 -24.97 20.55 -31.54
C GLU A 435 -24.00 21.00 -30.42
N LEU A 436 -22.79 21.45 -30.73
CA LEU A 436 -21.95 22.17 -29.76
C LEU A 436 -21.12 23.29 -30.45
N LEU A 437 -21.78 24.39 -30.81
CA LEU A 437 -21.14 25.66 -31.09
C LEU A 437 -20.86 26.41 -29.79
N ILE A 438 -19.61 26.47 -29.38
CA ILE A 438 -19.12 27.36 -28.31
C ILE A 438 -18.59 28.64 -28.97
N PRO A 439 -19.03 29.83 -28.59
CA PRO A 439 -18.43 31.07 -29.10
C PRO A 439 -17.19 31.44 -28.29
N GLU A 440 -16.11 31.71 -29.02
CA GLU A 440 -14.92 32.40 -28.50
C GLU A 440 -15.26 33.84 -28.12
N SER A 441 -14.96 34.24 -26.85
CA SER A 441 -14.38 35.55 -26.55
C SER A 441 -13.92 35.59 -25.08
N PHE A 442 -12.62 35.72 -24.92
CA PHE A 442 -11.99 36.12 -23.66
C PHE A 442 -12.13 37.63 -23.49
N ASP A 443 -12.63 38.06 -22.34
CA ASP A 443 -12.32 39.36 -21.74
C ASP A 443 -12.28 39.23 -20.22
N GLU A 444 -11.22 39.77 -19.60
CA GLU A 444 -10.96 39.78 -18.16
C GLU A 444 -11.97 40.67 -17.42
N PRO A 445 -12.36 40.31 -16.17
CA PRO A 445 -13.15 41.20 -15.34
C PRO A 445 -12.33 41.95 -14.29
N LYS A 446 -12.60 43.25 -14.26
CA LYS A 446 -12.26 44.15 -13.15
C LYS A 446 -13.18 43.92 -11.94
N GLU A 447 -12.59 44.12 -10.75
CA GLU A 447 -13.24 44.17 -9.45
C GLU A 447 -14.48 45.06 -9.35
N SER A 448 -15.50 44.60 -8.68
CA SER A 448 -16.27 45.40 -7.70
C SER A 448 -17.23 44.56 -6.84
N THR A 449 -17.15 44.79 -5.55
CA THR A 449 -18.02 44.48 -4.42
C THR A 449 -19.54 44.59 -4.67
N GLN A 450 -20.33 43.62 -4.16
CA GLN A 450 -21.38 43.82 -3.14
C GLN A 450 -22.19 42.54 -2.89
N ALA A 451 -22.55 42.34 -1.61
CA ALA A 451 -23.35 41.30 -1.02
C ALA A 451 -24.79 41.25 -1.56
N ASP A 452 -25.38 40.08 -1.68
CA ASP A 452 -26.68 39.80 -1.06
C ASP A 452 -27.04 38.32 -0.98
N GLN A 453 -27.90 37.98 -0.05
CA GLN A 453 -28.32 36.73 0.51
C GLN A 453 -29.22 35.92 -0.43
N SER A 454 -29.10 34.61 -0.43
CA SER A 454 -30.27 33.71 -0.43
C SER A 454 -29.86 32.27 -0.05
N GLU A 455 -30.46 31.83 1.07
CA GLU A 455 -30.52 30.44 1.52
C GLU A 455 -31.30 29.58 0.51
N ALA A 456 -30.76 28.41 0.16
CA ALA A 456 -31.48 27.15 0.02
C ALA A 456 -30.55 26.04 -0.57
N GLU A 457 -30.57 24.91 0.07
CA GLU A 457 -30.33 23.52 -0.27
C GLU A 457 -29.08 22.85 0.31
N PRO A 458 -29.22 22.26 1.52
CA PRO A 458 -28.24 21.31 2.03
C PRO A 458 -28.49 19.83 1.65
N GLU A 459 -29.64 19.47 1.10
CA GLU A 459 -30.00 18.05 0.90
C GLU A 459 -29.35 17.39 -0.33
N LYS A 460 -29.16 18.09 -1.44
CA LYS A 460 -28.53 17.48 -2.65
C LYS A 460 -27.03 17.20 -2.52
N LYS A 461 -26.34 17.94 -1.66
CA LYS A 461 -24.89 17.69 -1.43
C LYS A 461 -24.63 16.46 -0.56
N LEU A 462 -25.60 16.05 0.26
CA LEU A 462 -25.46 14.85 1.10
C LEU A 462 -25.54 13.57 0.26
N ASP A 463 -26.48 13.51 -0.68
CA ASP A 463 -26.66 12.37 -1.58
C ASP A 463 -25.46 12.17 -2.53
N GLU A 464 -24.90 13.26 -3.08
CA GLU A 464 -23.69 13.18 -3.92
C GLU A 464 -22.45 12.75 -3.12
N MET A 465 -22.34 13.14 -1.85
CA MET A 465 -21.25 12.69 -0.97
C MET A 465 -21.40 11.21 -0.57
N GLU A 466 -22.61 10.73 -0.33
CA GLU A 466 -22.85 9.31 -0.03
C GLU A 466 -22.61 8.42 -1.25
N GLU A 467 -23.00 8.85 -2.44
CA GLU A 467 -22.75 8.13 -3.68
C GLU A 467 -21.24 8.10 -4.03
N ALA A 468 -20.52 9.21 -3.85
CA ALA A 468 -19.07 9.26 -3.99
C ALA A 468 -18.34 8.36 -2.98
N ALA A 469 -18.82 8.28 -1.74
CA ALA A 469 -18.30 7.38 -0.70
C ALA A 469 -18.56 5.90 -1.03
N ARG A 470 -19.71 5.59 -1.63
CA ARG A 470 -20.08 4.22 -2.08
C ARG A 470 -19.19 3.77 -3.24
N ILE A 471 -18.98 4.62 -4.24
CA ILE A 471 -18.08 4.36 -5.37
C ILE A 471 -16.62 4.20 -4.90
N ALA A 472 -16.16 5.01 -3.94
CA ALA A 472 -14.84 4.88 -3.35
C ALA A 472 -14.67 3.57 -2.58
N LYS A 473 -15.71 3.11 -1.86
CA LYS A 473 -15.72 1.85 -1.12
C LYS A 473 -15.69 0.64 -2.05
N GLU A 474 -16.38 0.69 -3.17
CA GLU A 474 -16.42 -0.35 -4.18
C GLU A 474 -15.08 -0.46 -4.94
N LYS A 475 -14.49 0.69 -5.31
CA LYS A 475 -13.12 0.74 -5.86
C LYS A 475 -12.07 0.21 -4.88
N ARG A 476 -12.21 0.49 -3.57
CA ARG A 476 -11.33 -0.07 -2.53
C ARG A 476 -11.46 -1.59 -2.42
N LYS A 477 -12.69 -2.13 -2.52
CA LYS A 477 -12.93 -3.58 -2.47
C LYS A 477 -12.31 -4.28 -3.69
N SER A 478 -12.49 -3.74 -4.89
CA SER A 478 -11.88 -4.28 -6.11
C SER A 478 -10.33 -4.22 -6.09
N LEU A 479 -9.75 -3.19 -5.45
CA LEU A 479 -8.31 -3.08 -5.26
C LEU A 479 -7.78 -4.10 -4.23
N ALA A 480 -8.57 -4.39 -3.18
CA ALA A 480 -8.23 -5.39 -2.17
C ALA A 480 -8.29 -6.81 -2.76
N ASP A 481 -9.29 -7.10 -3.60
CA ASP A 481 -9.43 -8.38 -4.29
C ASP A 481 -8.30 -8.60 -5.31
N ARG A 482 -7.89 -7.58 -6.06
CA ARG A 482 -6.71 -7.61 -6.93
C ARG A 482 -5.40 -7.79 -6.13
N ARG A 483 -5.32 -7.23 -4.93
CA ARG A 483 -4.17 -7.40 -4.02
C ARG A 483 -4.07 -8.84 -3.49
N ALA A 484 -5.21 -9.49 -3.20
CA ALA A 484 -5.26 -10.89 -2.75
C ALA A 484 -4.82 -11.86 -3.86
N GLN A 485 -5.07 -11.56 -5.12
CA GLN A 485 -4.60 -12.35 -6.26
C GLN A 485 -3.09 -12.22 -6.51
N TYR A 486 -2.49 -11.09 -6.13
CA TYR A 486 -1.07 -10.82 -6.39
C TYR A 486 -0.13 -11.22 -5.25
N ASN A 487 -0.68 -11.57 -4.05
CA ASN A 487 0.09 -12.01 -2.89
C ASN A 487 -0.55 -13.28 -2.32
N PRO A 488 -0.24 -14.48 -2.87
CA PRO A 488 -0.72 -15.72 -2.27
C PRO A 488 -0.18 -15.82 -0.85
N ALA A 489 -1.05 -16.15 0.10
CA ALA A 489 -0.75 -16.29 1.51
C ALA A 489 0.52 -17.13 1.73
N PRO A 490 1.39 -16.77 2.69
CA PRO A 490 2.58 -17.55 3.00
C PRO A 490 2.17 -18.97 3.39
N ALA A 491 2.85 -19.96 2.78
CA ALA A 491 2.65 -21.37 3.08
C ALA A 491 2.80 -21.60 4.59
N ALA A 492 1.88 -22.38 5.16
CA ALA A 492 1.89 -22.74 6.57
C ALA A 492 3.26 -23.30 7.00
N PRO A 493 3.76 -22.99 8.19
CA PRO A 493 5.07 -23.46 8.64
C PRO A 493 5.06 -24.98 8.74
N ALA A 494 6.10 -25.61 8.15
CA ALA A 494 6.33 -27.02 8.26
C ALA A 494 6.45 -27.43 9.73
N LYS A 495 5.80 -28.56 10.10
CA LYS A 495 5.90 -29.15 11.44
C LYS A 495 7.36 -29.37 11.80
N PRO A 496 7.77 -29.12 13.05
CA PRO A 496 9.13 -29.41 13.50
C PRO A 496 9.41 -30.90 13.40
N ALA A 497 10.57 -31.25 12.86
CA ALA A 497 11.07 -32.59 12.83
C ALA A 497 11.33 -33.10 14.24
N GLU A 498 10.92 -34.35 14.53
CA GLU A 498 11.23 -35.04 15.80
C GLU A 498 12.75 -35.12 16.03
N PRO A 499 13.20 -34.99 17.29
CA PRO A 499 14.62 -35.07 17.60
C PRO A 499 15.12 -36.52 17.42
N ALA A 500 16.20 -36.66 16.68
CA ALA A 500 16.91 -37.92 16.51
C ALA A 500 17.41 -38.48 17.85
N LYS A 501 17.20 -39.81 18.10
CA LYS A 501 17.71 -40.54 19.26
C LYS A 501 19.24 -40.43 19.32
N PRO A 502 19.82 -40.33 20.52
CA PRO A 502 21.27 -40.32 20.67
C PRO A 502 21.86 -41.69 20.35
N ALA A 503 22.96 -41.69 19.62
CA ALA A 503 23.77 -42.89 19.33
C ALA A 503 24.48 -43.38 20.61
N GLU A 504 24.47 -44.70 20.80
CA GLU A 504 25.23 -45.39 21.84
C GLU A 504 26.75 -45.24 21.65
N PRO A 505 27.55 -45.17 22.72
CA PRO A 505 28.99 -45.07 22.64
C PRO A 505 29.64 -46.43 22.25
N ALA A 506 30.52 -46.42 21.27
CA ALA A 506 31.35 -47.56 20.94
C ALA A 506 32.44 -47.77 21.97
N GLU A 507 32.60 -49.03 22.46
CA GLU A 507 33.66 -49.48 23.33
C GLU A 507 35.06 -49.46 22.66
N PRO A 508 36.12 -49.29 23.43
CA PRO A 508 37.49 -49.23 22.93
C PRO A 508 38.10 -50.59 22.67
N LYS A 509 38.81 -50.77 21.57
CA LYS A 509 39.90 -51.76 21.46
C LYS A 509 41.17 -51.02 21.05
#